data_94a090efab6b421cefb750a0066de1b3
#
_entry.id   94a090efab6b421cefb750a0066de1b3
#
_cell.length_a   1.000
_cell.length_b   1.000
_cell.length_c   1.000
_cell.angle_alpha   90.00
_cell.angle_beta   90.00
_cell.angle_gamma   90.00
#
_symmetry.space_group_name_H-M   'P 1'
#
loop_
_entity.id
_entity.type
_entity.pdbx_description
1 polymer ?
#
loop_
_entity_poly.entity_id
_entity_poly.type
_entity_poly.pdbx_seq_one_letter_code
_entity_poly.pdbx_strand_id
1 'polypeptide(L)'
;IINQTVESMPKTFKIEENKLEIDYNAPRERGHILTAEEEAYVKNDVIIVAKALKYLFDMGLTKMTAGSNALSEYKEITRLNRFRSLYKPLNYEIDKDIRRAYRGGFTYLNPLYKNKEVKEGEVLDVNSLYPSVMYKEMLPFGEPFFYEGKYVEDKVYPLYIQRLTCSFKIKEGR
;
A
#
# COMPACT_ATOMS: atom_id res chain seq x y z
N ILE A 1 1.77 -8.74 -7.21
CA ILE A 1 3.20 -8.50 -7.50
C ILE A 1 3.34 -7.54 -8.68
N ILE A 2 2.64 -7.75 -9.77
CA ILE A 2 2.74 -6.94 -10.99
C ILE A 2 1.45 -6.16 -11.16
N ASN A 3 1.46 -4.87 -10.87
CA ASN A 3 0.34 -3.98 -11.14
C ASN A 3 0.57 -3.26 -12.48
N GLN A 4 0.69 -4.06 -13.56
CA GLN A 4 0.97 -3.57 -14.90
C GLN A 4 0.15 -4.36 -15.91
N THR A 5 -0.12 -3.75 -17.05
CA THR A 5 -0.75 -4.44 -18.18
C THR A 5 0.28 -5.30 -18.91
N VAL A 6 -0.15 -6.38 -19.57
CA VAL A 6 0.72 -7.23 -20.39
C VAL A 6 1.43 -6.41 -21.46
N GLU A 7 0.79 -5.37 -21.98
CA GLU A 7 1.35 -4.44 -22.98
C GLU A 7 2.56 -3.64 -22.44
N SER A 8 2.54 -3.24 -21.15
CA SER A 8 3.62 -2.44 -20.54
C SER A 8 4.78 -3.29 -20.01
N MET A 9 4.57 -4.59 -19.78
CA MET A 9 5.59 -5.49 -19.22
C MET A 9 6.85 -5.61 -20.06
N PRO A 10 6.78 -5.77 -21.41
CA PRO A 10 7.97 -5.89 -22.25
C PRO A 10 8.94 -4.73 -22.08
N LYS A 11 8.43 -3.52 -22.07
CA LYS A 11 9.25 -2.31 -21.87
C LYS A 11 9.84 -2.26 -20.46
N THR A 12 9.05 -2.59 -19.41
CA THR A 12 9.49 -2.53 -18.02
C THR A 12 10.55 -3.57 -17.68
N PHE A 13 10.37 -4.79 -18.13
CA PHE A 13 11.23 -5.94 -17.80
C PHE A 13 12.24 -6.27 -18.91
N LYS A 14 12.33 -5.46 -19.98
CA LYS A 14 13.21 -5.66 -21.13
C LYS A 14 13.01 -7.03 -21.77
N ILE A 15 11.76 -7.40 -21.97
CA ILE A 15 11.34 -8.64 -22.64
C ILE A 15 11.31 -8.40 -24.14
N GLU A 16 11.79 -9.34 -24.93
CA GLU A 16 11.86 -9.22 -26.41
C GLU A 16 10.47 -9.32 -27.07
N GLU A 17 9.59 -10.13 -26.50
CA GLU A 17 8.23 -10.30 -26.97
C GLU A 17 7.40 -9.06 -26.72
N ASN A 18 6.64 -8.64 -27.73
CA ASN A 18 5.65 -7.58 -27.61
C ASN A 18 4.24 -8.18 -27.62
N LYS A 19 3.29 -7.52 -26.99
CA LYS A 19 1.89 -7.92 -27.04
C LYS A 19 1.41 -7.93 -28.48
N LEU A 20 0.76 -9.03 -28.87
CA LEU A 20 0.10 -9.16 -30.18
C LEU A 20 -1.29 -8.49 -30.12
N GLU A 21 -1.86 -8.20 -31.28
CA GLU A 21 -3.21 -7.67 -31.40
C GLU A 21 -4.18 -8.79 -31.78
N ILE A 22 -5.41 -8.69 -31.32
CA ILE A 22 -6.51 -9.59 -31.65
C ILE A 22 -7.79 -8.78 -31.72
N ASP A 23 -8.70 -9.17 -32.61
CA ASP A 23 -10.04 -8.57 -32.60
C ASP A 23 -10.88 -9.10 -31.43
N TYR A 24 -11.03 -8.29 -30.40
CA TYR A 24 -11.85 -8.61 -29.23
C TYR A 24 -13.36 -8.61 -29.52
N ASN A 25 -13.81 -8.00 -30.62
CA ASN A 25 -15.21 -7.92 -30.99
C ASN A 25 -15.65 -9.09 -31.91
N ALA A 26 -14.70 -9.91 -32.34
CA ALA A 26 -15.02 -11.10 -33.13
C ALA A 26 -15.95 -12.01 -32.31
N PRO A 27 -17.09 -12.46 -32.88
CA PRO A 27 -18.02 -13.33 -32.19
C PRO A 27 -17.39 -14.69 -31.91
N ARG A 28 -17.42 -15.11 -30.64
CA ARG A 28 -16.93 -16.41 -30.18
C ARG A 28 -18.04 -17.12 -29.42
N GLU A 29 -18.58 -18.16 -30.04
CA GLU A 29 -19.61 -18.97 -29.40
C GLU A 29 -19.01 -19.92 -28.35
N ARG A 30 -19.87 -20.46 -27.50
CA ARG A 30 -19.45 -21.47 -26.51
C ARG A 30 -18.93 -22.71 -27.26
N GLY A 31 -17.68 -23.09 -27.00
CA GLY A 31 -17.01 -24.17 -27.67
C GLY A 31 -16.20 -23.76 -28.93
N HIS A 32 -16.02 -22.42 -29.11
CA HIS A 32 -15.12 -21.92 -30.15
C HIS A 32 -13.73 -22.58 -30.09
N ILE A 33 -13.26 -23.08 -31.19
CA ILE A 33 -11.92 -23.62 -31.35
C ILE A 33 -11.02 -22.46 -31.73
N LEU A 34 -9.95 -22.23 -30.97
CA LEU A 34 -9.02 -21.15 -31.23
C LEU A 34 -8.41 -21.28 -32.63
N THR A 35 -8.35 -20.17 -33.33
CA THR A 35 -7.55 -20.08 -34.56
C THR A 35 -6.06 -20.07 -34.21
N ALA A 36 -5.21 -20.32 -35.20
CA ALA A 36 -3.75 -20.27 -35.01
C ALA A 36 -3.27 -18.89 -34.52
N GLU A 37 -3.93 -17.82 -34.96
CA GLU A 37 -3.64 -16.46 -34.53
C GLU A 37 -4.05 -16.24 -33.08
N GLU A 38 -5.23 -16.71 -32.67
CA GLU A 38 -5.70 -16.63 -31.30
C GLU A 38 -4.84 -17.47 -30.35
N GLU A 39 -4.41 -18.66 -30.79
CA GLU A 39 -3.49 -19.49 -30.02
C GLU A 39 -2.14 -18.79 -29.82
N ALA A 40 -1.58 -18.21 -30.88
CA ALA A 40 -0.34 -17.46 -30.84
C ALA A 40 -0.46 -16.26 -29.91
N TYR A 41 -1.60 -15.53 -29.94
CA TYR A 41 -1.89 -14.40 -29.05
C TYR A 41 -1.87 -14.82 -27.57
N VAL A 42 -2.66 -15.84 -27.23
CA VAL A 42 -2.75 -16.31 -25.82
C VAL A 42 -1.39 -16.82 -25.33
N LYS A 43 -0.70 -17.61 -26.16
CA LYS A 43 0.64 -18.13 -25.85
C LYS A 43 1.64 -17.01 -25.59
N ASN A 44 1.62 -15.98 -26.43
CA ASN A 44 2.52 -14.83 -26.29
C ASN A 44 2.26 -14.04 -25.00
N ASP A 45 1.00 -13.78 -24.66
CA ASP A 45 0.62 -13.09 -23.40
C ASP A 45 1.10 -13.88 -22.17
N VAL A 46 0.95 -15.21 -22.19
CA VAL A 46 1.45 -16.07 -21.10
C VAL A 46 2.97 -16.04 -21.02
N ILE A 47 3.69 -16.05 -22.14
CA ILE A 47 5.16 -15.97 -22.17
C ILE A 47 5.64 -14.65 -21.59
N ILE A 48 5.03 -13.52 -21.94
CA ILE A 48 5.39 -12.20 -21.42
C ILE A 48 5.25 -12.19 -19.90
N VAL A 49 4.11 -12.65 -19.36
CA VAL A 49 3.88 -12.70 -17.91
C VAL A 49 4.86 -13.65 -17.22
N ALA A 50 5.13 -14.82 -17.79
CA ALA A 50 6.06 -15.79 -17.24
C ALA A 50 7.50 -15.24 -17.19
N LYS A 51 7.95 -14.54 -18.24
CA LYS A 51 9.26 -13.89 -18.25
C LYS A 51 9.36 -12.76 -17.23
N ALA A 52 8.32 -11.94 -17.09
CA ALA A 52 8.26 -10.88 -16.07
C ALA A 52 8.32 -11.46 -14.65
N LEU A 53 7.57 -12.53 -14.37
CA LEU A 53 7.63 -13.24 -13.09
C LEU A 53 9.00 -13.86 -12.83
N LYS A 54 9.59 -14.51 -13.85
CA LYS A 54 10.94 -15.06 -13.72
C LYS A 54 11.95 -13.96 -13.35
N TYR A 55 11.91 -12.82 -14.02
CA TYR A 55 12.78 -11.68 -13.70
C TYR A 55 12.65 -11.26 -12.22
N LEU A 56 11.41 -11.14 -11.70
CA LEU A 56 11.18 -10.81 -10.31
C LEU A 56 11.69 -11.87 -9.35
N PHE A 57 11.51 -13.15 -9.68
CA PHE A 57 12.01 -14.26 -8.86
C PHE A 57 13.55 -14.32 -8.84
N ASP A 58 14.19 -14.08 -9.97
CA ASP A 58 15.65 -13.99 -10.08
C ASP A 58 16.21 -12.82 -9.23
N MET A 59 15.42 -11.75 -9.01
CA MET A 59 15.72 -10.67 -8.07
C MET A 59 15.40 -11.00 -6.61
N GLY A 60 14.94 -12.21 -6.29
CA GLY A 60 14.57 -12.62 -4.93
C GLY A 60 13.16 -12.20 -4.50
N LEU A 61 12.37 -11.57 -5.37
CA LEU A 61 11.01 -11.09 -5.06
C LEU A 61 9.99 -12.24 -5.23
N THR A 62 9.99 -13.18 -4.30
CA THR A 62 9.21 -14.43 -4.39
C THR A 62 7.84 -14.37 -3.71
N LYS A 63 7.49 -13.27 -3.05
CA LYS A 63 6.21 -13.13 -2.32
C LYS A 63 5.13 -12.52 -3.20
N MET A 64 3.87 -12.77 -2.85
CA MET A 64 2.69 -12.33 -3.60
C MET A 64 2.54 -10.80 -3.70
N THR A 65 3.03 -10.05 -2.74
CA THR A 65 2.90 -8.60 -2.70
C THR A 65 4.24 -7.91 -2.42
N ALA A 66 4.38 -6.67 -2.86
CA ALA A 66 5.55 -5.84 -2.54
C ALA A 66 5.76 -5.70 -1.03
N GLY A 67 4.68 -5.48 -0.27
CA GLY A 67 4.74 -5.41 1.20
C GLY A 67 5.24 -6.70 1.85
N SER A 68 4.84 -7.87 1.31
CA SER A 68 5.33 -9.16 1.82
C SER A 68 6.83 -9.38 1.52
N ASN A 69 7.31 -8.93 0.36
CA ASN A 69 8.73 -8.97 0.04
C ASN A 69 9.52 -8.05 0.97
N ALA A 70 9.10 -6.78 1.14
CA ALA A 70 9.73 -5.83 2.04
C ALA A 70 9.76 -6.34 3.50
N LEU A 71 8.66 -6.93 3.98
CA LEU A 71 8.61 -7.52 5.31
C LEU A 71 9.55 -8.72 5.45
N SER A 72 9.68 -9.54 4.40
CA SER A 72 10.62 -10.67 4.39
C SER A 72 12.06 -10.18 4.52
N GLU A 73 12.45 -9.21 3.71
CA GLU A 73 13.76 -8.56 3.74
C GLU A 73 14.05 -7.92 5.11
N TYR A 74 13.08 -7.18 5.64
CA TYR A 74 13.22 -6.57 6.97
C TYR A 74 13.45 -7.62 8.07
N LYS A 75 12.74 -8.76 8.01
CA LYS A 75 12.94 -9.88 8.95
C LYS A 75 14.31 -10.53 8.82
N GLU A 76 14.85 -10.61 7.62
CA GLU A 76 16.21 -11.13 7.38
C GLU A 76 17.26 -10.18 7.94
N ILE A 77 17.18 -8.89 7.64
CA ILE A 77 18.08 -7.85 8.14
C ILE A 77 18.07 -7.79 9.68
N THR A 78 16.89 -7.84 10.28
CA THR A 78 16.73 -7.77 11.75
C THR A 78 16.96 -9.09 12.46
N ARG A 79 17.16 -10.19 11.73
CA ARG A 79 17.14 -11.57 12.20
C ARG A 79 15.79 -11.99 12.79
N LEU A 80 15.17 -13.01 12.26
CA LEU A 80 13.79 -13.43 12.57
C LEU A 80 13.49 -13.57 14.07
N ASN A 81 14.42 -14.09 14.86
CA ASN A 81 14.23 -14.25 16.30
C ASN A 81 14.15 -12.89 17.01
N ARG A 82 14.99 -11.93 16.63
CA ARG A 82 14.96 -10.57 17.16
C ARG A 82 13.68 -9.85 16.74
N PHE A 83 13.27 -10.00 15.48
CA PHE A 83 12.00 -9.45 14.99
C PHE A 83 10.81 -9.95 15.84
N ARG A 84 10.70 -11.26 16.07
CA ARG A 84 9.62 -11.85 16.89
C ARG A 84 9.66 -11.42 18.34
N SER A 85 10.84 -11.18 18.89
CA SER A 85 11.00 -10.69 20.26
C SER A 85 10.55 -9.25 20.41
N LEU A 86 10.88 -8.40 19.44
CA LEU A 86 10.54 -6.97 19.47
C LEU A 86 9.09 -6.69 19.12
N TYR A 87 8.55 -7.40 18.13
CA TYR A 87 7.20 -7.17 17.59
C TYR A 87 6.28 -8.35 17.92
N LYS A 88 6.04 -8.54 19.21
CA LYS A 88 5.06 -9.53 19.68
C LYS A 88 3.66 -9.10 19.26
N PRO A 89 2.82 -10.04 18.81
CA PRO A 89 1.40 -9.75 18.60
C PRO A 89 0.76 -9.22 19.89
N LEU A 90 0.02 -8.15 19.78
CA LEU A 90 -0.77 -7.62 20.89
C LEU A 90 -1.95 -8.56 21.23
N ASN A 91 -2.44 -8.46 22.46
CA ASN A 91 -3.71 -9.06 22.81
C ASN A 91 -4.82 -8.53 21.90
N TYR A 92 -5.76 -9.36 21.51
CA TYR A 92 -6.82 -9.03 20.56
C TYR A 92 -7.62 -7.77 20.96
N GLU A 93 -8.01 -7.63 22.23
CA GLU A 93 -8.81 -6.50 22.68
C GLU A 93 -7.99 -5.21 22.66
N ILE A 94 -6.72 -5.26 23.01
CA ILE A 94 -5.79 -4.11 22.92
C ILE A 94 -5.58 -3.71 21.45
N ASP A 95 -5.30 -4.68 20.57
CA ASP A 95 -5.12 -4.42 19.13
C ASP A 95 -6.36 -3.80 18.52
N LYS A 96 -7.53 -4.34 18.84
CA LYS A 96 -8.83 -3.84 18.39
C LYS A 96 -9.09 -2.39 18.85
N ASP A 97 -8.75 -2.07 20.09
CA ASP A 97 -8.95 -0.71 20.61
C ASP A 97 -7.97 0.29 19.99
N ILE A 98 -6.69 -0.07 19.85
CA ILE A 98 -5.68 0.73 19.15
C ILE A 98 -6.08 0.96 17.67
N ARG A 99 -6.60 -0.06 16.99
CA ARG A 99 -7.06 0.07 15.59
C ARG A 99 -8.19 1.09 15.41
N ARG A 100 -8.94 1.42 16.46
CA ARG A 100 -9.94 2.50 16.40
C ARG A 100 -9.30 3.88 16.20
N ALA A 101 -8.04 4.05 16.58
CA ALA A 101 -7.27 5.26 16.30
C ALA A 101 -6.74 5.31 14.85
N TYR A 102 -6.70 4.16 14.15
CA TYR A 102 -6.27 4.10 12.77
C TYR A 102 -7.37 4.66 11.86
N ARG A 103 -7.17 5.88 11.41
CA ARG A 103 -8.06 6.60 10.49
C ARG A 103 -7.29 6.97 9.24
N GLY A 104 -7.99 7.07 8.12
CA GLY A 104 -7.45 7.66 6.91
C GLY A 104 -7.17 9.16 7.08
N GLY A 105 -6.60 9.79 6.05
CA GLY A 105 -6.34 11.23 6.05
C GLY A 105 -7.63 12.03 6.32
N PHE A 106 -7.48 13.13 7.06
CA PHE A 106 -8.57 14.05 7.27
C PHE A 106 -8.83 14.84 5.99
N THR A 107 -10.01 14.66 5.42
CA THR A 107 -10.47 15.42 4.26
C THR A 107 -11.40 16.53 4.72
N TYR A 108 -11.14 17.75 4.27
CA TYR A 108 -11.93 18.92 4.61
C TYR A 108 -12.18 19.76 3.37
N LEU A 109 -13.43 20.13 3.18
CA LEU A 109 -13.83 21.14 2.19
C LEU A 109 -14.19 22.43 2.92
N ASN A 110 -13.49 23.51 2.64
CA ASN A 110 -13.84 24.83 3.17
C ASN A 110 -15.26 25.23 2.68
N PRO A 111 -16.20 25.48 3.60
CA PRO A 111 -17.59 25.82 3.23
C PRO A 111 -17.73 27.00 2.29
N LEU A 112 -16.78 27.93 2.30
CA LEU A 112 -16.79 29.11 1.42
C LEU A 112 -16.70 28.74 -0.07
N TYR A 113 -16.10 27.57 -0.38
CA TYR A 113 -15.91 27.07 -1.75
C TYR A 113 -16.85 25.93 -2.11
N LYS A 114 -17.74 25.53 -1.21
CA LYS A 114 -18.71 24.47 -1.46
C LYS A 114 -19.62 24.87 -2.61
N ASN A 115 -19.75 24.01 -3.62
CA ASN A 115 -20.54 24.20 -4.84
C ASN A 115 -20.14 25.46 -5.67
N LYS A 116 -18.90 25.91 -5.53
CA LYS A 116 -18.33 26.97 -6.35
C LYS A 116 -17.26 26.43 -7.27
N GLU A 117 -17.23 26.93 -8.48
CA GLU A 117 -16.10 26.69 -9.39
C GLU A 117 -14.94 27.63 -9.02
N VAL A 118 -13.77 27.03 -8.76
CA VAL A 118 -12.53 27.76 -8.51
C VAL A 118 -11.71 27.70 -9.78
N LYS A 119 -11.47 28.86 -10.41
CA LYS A 119 -10.81 28.94 -11.72
C LYS A 119 -9.28 28.76 -11.61
N GLU A 120 -8.70 29.15 -10.49
CA GLU A 120 -7.25 29.07 -10.27
C GLU A 120 -6.99 28.51 -8.88
N GLY A 121 -5.98 27.65 -8.76
CA GLY A 121 -5.58 27.04 -7.50
C GLY A 121 -4.29 26.27 -7.66
N GLU A 122 -3.60 26.05 -6.54
CA GLU A 122 -2.41 25.23 -6.48
C GLU A 122 -2.71 23.92 -5.77
N VAL A 123 -2.18 22.82 -6.30
CA VAL A 123 -2.24 21.51 -5.67
C VAL A 123 -0.86 21.23 -5.09
N LEU A 124 -0.79 21.12 -3.76
CA LEU A 124 0.43 20.82 -3.04
C LEU A 124 0.36 19.41 -2.48
N ASP A 125 1.44 18.66 -2.64
CA ASP A 125 1.61 17.33 -2.07
C ASP A 125 2.95 17.21 -1.35
N VAL A 126 2.97 16.44 -0.26
CA VAL A 126 4.21 16.15 0.45
C VAL A 126 4.75 14.81 -0.02
N ASN A 127 5.83 14.86 -0.81
CA ASN A 127 6.46 13.66 -1.35
C ASN A 127 6.82 12.66 -0.26
N SER A 128 6.29 11.43 -0.42
CA SER A 128 6.58 10.30 0.47
C SER A 128 6.35 10.63 1.96
N LEU A 129 5.28 11.35 2.31
CA LEU A 129 4.98 11.76 3.68
C LEU A 129 5.06 10.60 4.67
N TYR A 130 4.35 9.50 4.43
CA TYR A 130 4.37 8.35 5.32
C TYR A 130 5.76 7.71 5.48
N PRO A 131 6.50 7.39 4.41
CA PRO A 131 7.87 6.90 4.53
C PRO A 131 8.80 7.87 5.28
N SER A 132 8.68 9.18 5.06
CA SER A 132 9.52 10.17 5.74
C SER A 132 9.24 10.25 7.25
N VAL A 133 7.99 10.17 7.66
CA VAL A 133 7.59 10.09 9.07
C VAL A 133 8.08 8.79 9.70
N MET A 134 7.87 7.65 9.04
CA MET A 134 8.36 6.35 9.51
C MET A 134 9.88 6.30 9.70
N TYR A 135 10.64 7.05 8.91
CA TYR A 135 12.09 7.11 9.01
C TYR A 135 12.59 8.08 10.07
N LYS A 136 11.93 9.22 10.25
CA LYS A 136 12.42 10.32 11.11
C LYS A 136 11.85 10.30 12.51
N GLU A 137 10.61 9.84 12.67
CA GLU A 137 9.88 9.95 13.92
C GLU A 137 9.94 8.66 14.73
N MET A 138 9.74 8.79 16.03
CA MET A 138 9.59 7.64 16.91
C MET A 138 8.25 6.98 16.69
N LEU A 139 8.25 5.65 16.54
CA LEU A 139 7.03 4.87 16.38
C LEU A 139 6.83 3.96 17.58
N PRO A 140 5.58 3.81 18.07
CA PRO A 140 5.28 2.94 19.19
C PRO A 140 5.48 1.46 18.82
N PHE A 141 6.08 0.70 19.71
CA PHE A 141 6.20 -0.76 19.59
C PHE A 141 6.14 -1.42 20.96
N GLY A 142 5.90 -2.73 20.98
CA GLY A 142 5.81 -3.50 22.23
C GLY A 142 4.43 -3.45 22.85
N GLU A 143 4.35 -3.83 24.13
CA GLU A 143 3.10 -3.91 24.85
C GLU A 143 2.75 -2.55 25.47
N PRO A 144 1.55 -1.99 25.16
CA PRO A 144 1.15 -0.71 25.69
C PRO A 144 0.72 -0.84 27.16
N PHE A 145 0.96 0.22 27.92
CA PHE A 145 0.39 0.42 29.24
C PHE A 145 -0.92 1.19 29.13
N PHE A 146 -1.98 0.70 29.75
CA PHE A 146 -3.29 1.34 29.75
C PHE A 146 -3.45 2.24 31.00
N TYR A 147 -4.00 3.41 30.78
CA TYR A 147 -4.17 4.39 31.83
C TYR A 147 -5.45 5.22 31.60
N GLU A 148 -6.23 5.46 32.66
CA GLU A 148 -7.39 6.35 32.65
C GLU A 148 -7.08 7.62 33.43
N GLY A 149 -7.39 8.79 32.85
CA GLY A 149 -7.18 10.07 33.51
C GLY A 149 -6.56 11.12 32.58
N LYS A 150 -6.08 12.21 33.16
CA LYS A 150 -5.37 13.23 32.40
C LYS A 150 -4.00 12.69 31.98
N TYR A 151 -3.60 12.99 30.76
CA TYR A 151 -2.27 12.66 30.30
C TYR A 151 -1.20 13.27 31.21
N VAL A 152 -0.25 12.44 31.61
CA VAL A 152 0.96 12.82 32.32
C VAL A 152 2.14 12.37 31.48
N GLU A 153 3.06 13.28 31.22
CA GLU A 153 4.26 12.96 30.47
C GLU A 153 5.08 11.90 31.22
N ASP A 154 5.45 10.84 30.52
CA ASP A 154 6.24 9.72 31.03
C ASP A 154 7.48 9.51 30.17
N LYS A 155 8.65 9.44 30.80
CA LYS A 155 9.92 9.26 30.10
C LYS A 155 10.12 7.83 29.59
N VAL A 156 9.48 6.85 30.21
CA VAL A 156 9.54 5.44 29.81
C VAL A 156 8.55 5.16 28.67
N TYR A 157 7.39 5.85 28.69
CA TYR A 157 6.34 5.76 27.70
C TYR A 157 6.11 7.12 27.00
N PRO A 158 7.07 7.57 26.19
CA PRO A 158 7.01 8.92 25.60
C PRO A 158 5.95 9.05 24.49
N LEU A 159 5.45 7.93 23.98
CA LEU A 159 4.42 7.89 22.95
C LEU A 159 3.10 7.40 23.53
N TYR A 160 2.01 7.98 23.09
CA TYR A 160 0.69 7.60 23.58
C TYR A 160 -0.37 7.68 22.48
N ILE A 161 -1.42 6.89 22.68
CA ILE A 161 -2.67 6.96 21.91
C ILE A 161 -3.75 7.31 22.93
N GLN A 162 -4.51 8.37 22.68
CA GLN A 162 -5.54 8.81 23.62
C GLN A 162 -6.92 8.84 22.94
N ARG A 163 -7.93 8.53 23.73
CA ARG A 163 -9.32 8.73 23.38
C ARG A 163 -9.84 9.98 24.04
N LEU A 164 -10.28 10.94 23.23
CA LEU A 164 -10.80 12.21 23.73
C LEU A 164 -12.25 12.38 23.32
N THR A 165 -13.04 12.99 24.20
CA THR A 165 -14.30 13.64 23.87
C THR A 165 -14.06 15.14 23.92
N CYS A 166 -14.10 15.81 22.78
CA CYS A 166 -13.80 17.23 22.68
C CYS A 166 -14.77 17.93 21.72
N SER A 167 -14.95 19.22 21.95
CA SER A 167 -15.61 20.12 20.99
C SER A 167 -14.60 21.17 20.56
N PHE A 168 -14.47 21.36 19.25
CA PHE A 168 -13.56 22.37 18.70
C PHE A 168 -14.21 23.10 17.54
N LYS A 169 -13.82 24.36 17.36
CA LYS A 169 -14.19 25.16 16.20
C LYS A 169 -13.01 25.23 15.25
N ILE A 170 -13.26 24.93 13.99
CA ILE A 170 -12.26 25.14 12.94
C ILE A 170 -12.14 26.64 12.70
N LYS A 171 -10.91 27.17 12.76
CA LYS A 171 -10.69 28.58 12.45
C LYS A 171 -11.02 28.85 10.98
N GLU A 172 -11.79 29.88 10.73
CA GLU A 172 -12.07 30.33 9.37
C GLU A 172 -10.75 30.79 8.72
N GLY A 173 -10.54 30.39 7.46
CA GLY A 173 -9.35 30.82 6.69
C GLY A 173 -8.10 29.97 6.82
N ARG A 174 -8.19 28.75 7.39
CA ARG A 174 -7.10 27.75 7.36
C ARG A 174 -7.55 26.48 6.71
#